data_bb765c42cc93078d67453a673f5db9b1
#
_entry.id   bb765c42cc93078d67453a673f5db9b1
#
_cell.length_a   1.000
_cell.length_b   1.000
_cell.length_c   1.000
_cell.angle_alpha   90.00
_cell.angle_beta   90.00
_cell.angle_gamma   90.00
#
_symmetry.space_group_name_H-M   'P 1'
#
loop_
_entity.id
_entity.type
_entity.pdbx_description
1 polymer ?
#
loop_
_entity_poly.entity_id
_entity_poly.type
_entity_poly.pdbx_seq_one_letter_code
_entity_poly.pdbx_strand_id
1 'polypeptide(L)'
;DGRGWQFNCIFVDKHGTITNLNKEISIGGLWNRLAQDVGFGYLDAGKVMGLVGFGKYNEEIYGMIHQYLENPNHRLPDGAKDILKRVPKEDVAFTLQHVTIELVKKHVYPLKTSNNLCIAGGVAYNGYMNEEFTKHYTNVHVPPAAGDEGQSLGTYMHADYILNNNIHIPDVYAGKEYNYVGEEKVNLTEIAQ
;
A
#
# COMPACT_ATOMS: atom_id res chain seq x y z
N ASP A 1 -5.11 -2.73 2.50
CA ASP A 1 -5.57 -3.34 1.28
C ASP A 1 -6.85 -2.68 0.76
N GLY A 2 -7.22 -2.89 -0.53
CA GLY A 2 -8.46 -2.40 -1.11
C GLY A 2 -9.67 -3.18 -0.59
N ARG A 3 -9.56 -4.49 -0.57
CA ARG A 3 -10.47 -5.43 0.06
C ARG A 3 -9.67 -6.66 0.47
N GLY A 4 -9.36 -6.80 1.73
CA GLY A 4 -8.83 -8.04 2.28
C GLY A 4 -9.95 -9.03 2.63
N TRP A 5 -9.58 -10.22 3.09
CA TRP A 5 -10.53 -11.17 3.65
C TRP A 5 -11.26 -10.50 4.81
N GLN A 6 -12.58 -10.44 4.75
CA GLN A 6 -13.44 -9.71 5.70
C GLN A 6 -13.10 -8.19 5.81
N PHE A 7 -12.86 -7.51 4.68
CA PHE A 7 -12.78 -6.06 4.63
C PHE A 7 -11.63 -5.42 5.44
N ASN A 8 -10.38 -5.65 5.01
CA ASN A 8 -9.18 -5.05 5.63
C ASN A 8 -8.92 -5.51 7.06
N CYS A 9 -8.42 -6.72 7.17
CA CYS A 9 -8.08 -7.33 8.46
C CYS A 9 -6.73 -6.82 8.96
N ILE A 10 -6.65 -6.55 10.25
CA ILE A 10 -5.42 -6.46 10.99
C ILE A 10 -5.30 -7.74 11.81
N PHE A 11 -4.19 -8.42 11.67
CA PHE A 11 -3.87 -9.61 12.45
C PHE A 11 -2.79 -9.27 13.46
N VAL A 12 -2.94 -9.77 14.65
CA VAL A 12 -1.91 -9.72 15.70
C VAL A 12 -1.54 -11.14 16.05
N ASP A 13 -0.25 -11.46 15.90
CA ASP A 13 0.31 -12.70 16.45
C ASP A 13 0.74 -12.45 17.89
N LYS A 14 0.21 -13.23 18.78
CA LYS A 14 0.62 -13.27 20.18
C LYS A 14 0.88 -14.70 20.59
N HIS A 15 2.15 -15.05 20.78
CA HIS A 15 2.57 -16.40 21.16
C HIS A 15 2.11 -17.51 20.20
N GLY A 16 2.19 -17.25 18.88
CA GLY A 16 1.76 -18.17 17.84
C GLY A 16 0.25 -18.20 17.58
N THR A 17 -0.50 -17.29 18.21
CA THR A 17 -1.94 -17.16 17.98
C THR A 17 -2.24 -15.94 17.12
N ILE A 18 -2.76 -16.15 15.93
CA ILE A 18 -3.19 -15.06 15.04
C ILE A 18 -4.61 -14.67 15.41
N THR A 19 -4.79 -13.42 15.80
CA THR A 19 -6.09 -12.83 16.12
C THR A 19 -6.50 -11.85 15.03
N ASN A 20 -7.64 -12.10 14.39
CA ASN A 20 -8.24 -11.16 13.46
C ASN A 20 -8.99 -10.07 14.23
N LEU A 21 -8.61 -8.81 14.03
CA LEU A 21 -9.20 -7.68 14.73
C LEU A 21 -10.34 -6.99 13.95
N ASN A 22 -10.64 -7.43 12.74
CA ASN A 22 -11.74 -6.91 11.90
C ASN A 22 -11.85 -5.38 11.92
N LYS A 23 -10.75 -4.67 11.74
CA LYS A 23 -10.76 -3.20 11.63
C LYS A 23 -11.12 -2.81 10.20
N GLU A 24 -12.30 -2.25 10.01
CA GLU A 24 -12.76 -1.73 8.72
C GLU A 24 -12.07 -0.41 8.39
N ILE A 25 -10.89 -0.48 7.77
CA ILE A 25 -10.17 0.69 7.26
C ILE A 25 -9.86 0.46 5.79
N SER A 26 -10.70 0.97 4.90
CA SER A 26 -10.51 0.79 3.44
C SER A 26 -9.58 1.84 2.84
N ILE A 27 -8.31 1.85 3.25
CA ILE A 27 -7.30 2.77 2.72
C ILE A 27 -7.04 2.48 1.24
N GLY A 28 -6.83 1.24 0.84
CA GLY A 28 -6.53 0.87 -0.53
C GLY A 28 -7.67 1.20 -1.49
N GLY A 29 -8.92 1.01 -1.07
CA GLY A 29 -10.10 1.42 -1.84
C GLY A 29 -10.16 2.92 -2.07
N LEU A 30 -9.81 3.73 -1.07
CA LEU A 30 -9.73 5.18 -1.19
C LEU A 30 -8.62 5.61 -2.16
N TRP A 31 -7.43 5.01 -2.08
CA TRP A 31 -6.33 5.27 -3.02
C TRP A 31 -6.72 5.00 -4.46
N ASN A 32 -7.34 3.85 -4.73
CA ASN A 32 -7.82 3.50 -6.07
C ASN A 32 -8.92 4.45 -6.56
N ARG A 33 -9.82 4.83 -5.67
CA ARG A 33 -10.89 5.77 -6.00
C ARG A 33 -10.34 7.14 -6.37
N LEU A 34 -9.47 7.71 -5.53
CA LEU A 34 -8.90 9.02 -5.79
C LEU A 34 -7.96 9.00 -7.01
N ALA A 35 -7.28 7.89 -7.29
CA ALA A 35 -6.51 7.75 -8.53
C ALA A 35 -7.39 8.01 -9.77
N GLN A 36 -8.58 7.42 -9.84
CA GLN A 36 -9.52 7.67 -10.93
C GLN A 36 -10.01 9.13 -10.97
N ASP A 37 -10.36 9.67 -9.81
CA ASP A 37 -10.94 11.01 -9.72
C ASP A 37 -9.92 12.11 -10.07
N VAL A 38 -8.61 11.87 -9.93
CA VAL A 38 -7.54 12.78 -10.35
C VAL A 38 -6.98 12.48 -11.75
N GLY A 39 -7.62 11.60 -12.50
CA GLY A 39 -7.36 11.36 -13.92
C GLY A 39 -6.39 10.22 -14.23
N PHE A 40 -6.11 9.32 -13.30
CA PHE A 40 -5.38 8.07 -13.52
C PHE A 40 -6.33 6.87 -13.69
N GLY A 41 -5.78 5.68 -13.92
CA GLY A 41 -6.54 4.44 -13.93
C GLY A 41 -6.88 3.93 -12.52
N TYR A 42 -7.83 3.02 -12.41
CA TYR A 42 -8.29 2.47 -11.13
C TYR A 42 -7.18 1.75 -10.33
N LEU A 43 -6.19 1.17 -10.99
CA LEU A 43 -5.06 0.49 -10.34
C LEU A 43 -3.79 1.35 -10.28
N ASP A 44 -3.89 2.63 -10.58
CA ASP A 44 -2.75 3.55 -10.67
C ASP A 44 -2.43 4.26 -9.33
N ALA A 45 -2.80 3.68 -8.20
CA ALA A 45 -2.49 4.25 -6.87
C ALA A 45 -0.99 4.57 -6.70
N GLY A 46 -0.10 3.78 -7.29
CA GLY A 46 1.34 4.04 -7.29
C GLY A 46 1.73 5.34 -8.00
N LYS A 47 1.00 5.73 -9.08
CA LYS A 47 1.23 7.01 -9.76
C LYS A 47 0.82 8.20 -8.88
N VAL A 48 -0.29 8.05 -8.15
CA VAL A 48 -0.72 9.06 -7.15
C VAL A 48 0.31 9.18 -6.04
N MET A 49 0.84 8.06 -5.53
CA MET A 49 1.90 8.07 -4.54
C MET A 49 3.15 8.82 -5.05
N GLY A 50 3.51 8.67 -6.32
CA GLY A 50 4.62 9.40 -6.94
C GLY A 50 4.44 10.92 -6.95
N LEU A 51 3.20 11.43 -6.87
CA LEU A 51 2.93 12.87 -6.81
C LEU A 51 3.11 13.47 -5.41
N VAL A 52 3.19 12.66 -4.36
CA VAL A 52 3.23 13.12 -2.95
C VAL A 52 4.37 14.12 -2.71
N GLY A 53 5.54 13.90 -3.32
CA GLY A 53 6.71 14.77 -3.14
C GLY A 53 6.56 16.17 -3.76
N PHE A 54 5.53 16.41 -4.58
CA PHE A 54 5.28 17.68 -5.26
C PHE A 54 4.10 18.46 -4.69
N GLY A 55 3.35 17.85 -3.75
CA GLY A 55 2.15 18.44 -3.18
C GLY A 55 2.38 19.04 -1.79
N LYS A 56 1.34 19.66 -1.29
CA LYS A 56 1.23 20.19 0.07
C LYS A 56 -0.11 19.82 0.69
N TYR A 57 -0.19 19.92 2.00
CA TYR A 57 -1.42 19.67 2.74
C TYR A 57 -2.56 20.62 2.31
N ASN A 58 -3.75 20.07 2.14
CA ASN A 58 -4.95 20.78 1.77
C ASN A 58 -6.10 20.40 2.70
N GLU A 59 -6.61 21.38 3.47
CA GLU A 59 -7.66 21.19 4.50
C GLU A 59 -8.97 20.67 3.91
N GLU A 60 -9.32 21.12 2.71
CA GLU A 60 -10.58 20.73 2.06
C GLU A 60 -10.55 19.27 1.59
N ILE A 61 -9.40 18.83 1.06
CA ILE A 61 -9.16 17.41 0.73
C ILE A 61 -9.15 16.55 2.00
N TYR A 62 -8.54 17.05 3.07
CA TYR A 62 -8.54 16.37 4.36
C TYR A 62 -9.96 16.12 4.87
N GLY A 63 -10.80 17.18 4.90
CA GLY A 63 -12.20 17.07 5.31
C GLY A 63 -13.01 16.12 4.43
N MET A 64 -12.80 16.17 3.12
CA MET A 64 -13.44 15.26 2.16
C MET A 64 -13.06 13.78 2.42
N ILE A 65 -11.78 13.50 2.68
CA ILE A 65 -11.31 12.14 2.99
C ILE A 65 -11.91 11.64 4.30
N HIS A 66 -11.98 12.48 5.34
CA HIS A 66 -12.58 12.09 6.61
C HIS A 66 -14.07 11.78 6.48
N GLN A 67 -14.82 12.58 5.71
CA GLN A 67 -16.22 12.28 5.41
C GLN A 67 -16.40 10.95 4.67
N TYR A 68 -15.48 10.61 3.75
CA TYR A 68 -15.46 9.30 3.10
C TYR A 68 -15.24 8.15 4.10
N LEU A 69 -14.28 8.31 5.02
CA LEU A 69 -13.93 7.29 6.01
C LEU A 69 -15.03 7.09 7.05
N GLU A 70 -15.76 8.13 7.39
CA GLU A 70 -16.89 8.08 8.33
C GLU A 70 -18.19 7.57 7.69
N ASN A 71 -18.25 7.59 6.36
CA ASN A 71 -19.42 7.14 5.63
C ASN A 71 -19.48 5.59 5.60
N PRO A 72 -20.52 4.96 6.15
CA PRO A 72 -20.61 3.49 6.19
C PRO A 72 -20.66 2.83 4.80
N ASN A 73 -21.01 3.59 3.76
CA ASN A 73 -21.01 3.11 2.38
C ASN A 73 -19.71 3.44 1.64
N HIS A 74 -18.73 4.05 2.29
CA HIS A 74 -17.46 4.49 1.69
C HIS A 74 -17.68 5.28 0.39
N ARG A 75 -18.52 6.29 0.44
CA ARG A 75 -18.79 7.20 -0.68
C ARG A 75 -18.21 8.58 -0.40
N LEU A 76 -17.64 9.16 -1.45
CA LEU A 76 -17.22 10.55 -1.40
C LEU A 76 -18.44 11.45 -1.17
N PRO A 77 -18.28 12.55 -0.40
CA PRO A 77 -19.38 13.47 -0.14
C PRO A 77 -19.84 14.19 -1.41
N ASP A 78 -21.04 14.73 -1.34
CA ASP A 78 -21.54 15.59 -2.41
C ASP A 78 -20.61 16.80 -2.60
N GLY A 79 -20.38 17.17 -3.87
CA GLY A 79 -19.42 18.23 -4.22
C GLY A 79 -17.94 17.79 -4.28
N ALA A 80 -17.58 16.57 -3.89
CA ALA A 80 -16.20 16.08 -3.95
C ALA A 80 -15.56 16.23 -5.34
N LYS A 81 -16.34 16.00 -6.43
CA LYS A 81 -15.83 16.16 -7.80
C LYS A 81 -15.43 17.60 -8.12
N ASP A 82 -16.11 18.58 -7.57
CA ASP A 82 -15.79 19.99 -7.80
C ASP A 82 -14.57 20.41 -7.00
N ILE A 83 -14.39 19.86 -5.79
CA ILE A 83 -13.17 20.01 -5.00
C ILE A 83 -11.98 19.43 -5.80
N LEU A 84 -12.09 18.20 -6.27
CA LEU A 84 -11.03 17.51 -6.99
C LEU A 84 -10.66 18.15 -8.35
N LYS A 85 -11.58 18.89 -8.99
CA LYS A 85 -11.28 19.63 -10.22
C LYS A 85 -10.44 20.90 -9.99
N ARG A 86 -10.58 21.55 -8.83
CA ARG A 86 -9.92 22.84 -8.56
C ARG A 86 -8.66 22.71 -7.71
N VAL A 87 -8.51 21.62 -6.95
CA VAL A 87 -7.31 21.36 -6.15
C VAL A 87 -6.27 20.63 -7.00
N PRO A 88 -4.99 21.06 -6.99
CA PRO A 88 -3.94 20.34 -7.68
C PRO A 88 -3.88 18.86 -7.26
N LYS A 89 -3.70 17.96 -8.22
CA LYS A 89 -3.65 16.52 -7.95
C LYS A 89 -2.50 16.12 -7.02
N GLU A 90 -1.43 16.89 -7.04
CA GLU A 90 -0.28 16.76 -6.14
C GLU A 90 -0.68 17.01 -4.68
N ASP A 91 -1.52 18.03 -4.43
CA ASP A 91 -2.03 18.36 -3.09
C ASP A 91 -3.04 17.30 -2.60
N VAL A 92 -3.83 16.73 -3.51
CA VAL A 92 -4.70 15.57 -3.22
C VAL A 92 -3.85 14.38 -2.80
N ALA A 93 -2.78 14.07 -3.54
CA ALA A 93 -1.87 12.97 -3.24
C ALA A 93 -1.16 13.16 -1.89
N PHE A 94 -0.64 14.34 -1.63
CA PHE A 94 0.03 14.66 -0.37
C PHE A 94 -0.92 14.49 0.82
N THR A 95 -2.13 15.05 0.72
CA THR A 95 -3.10 14.99 1.81
C THR A 95 -3.61 13.58 2.05
N LEU A 96 -3.83 12.80 0.98
CA LEU A 96 -4.18 11.38 1.07
C LEU A 96 -3.08 10.58 1.79
N GLN A 97 -1.81 10.82 1.46
CA GLN A 97 -0.68 10.19 2.14
C GLN A 97 -0.62 10.58 3.62
N HIS A 98 -0.85 11.86 3.92
CA HIS A 98 -0.89 12.36 5.30
C HIS A 98 -1.96 11.61 6.13
N VAL A 99 -3.19 11.53 5.63
CA VAL A 99 -4.27 10.77 6.30
C VAL A 99 -3.94 9.28 6.41
N THR A 100 -3.30 8.69 5.40
CA THR A 100 -2.85 7.29 5.47
C THR A 100 -1.92 7.05 6.65
N ILE A 101 -0.96 7.95 6.88
CA ILE A 101 -0.04 7.87 8.02
C ILE A 101 -0.76 8.08 9.35
N GLU A 102 -1.70 9.01 9.43
CA GLU A 102 -2.52 9.22 10.63
C GLU A 102 -3.34 7.96 10.99
N LEU A 103 -3.95 7.32 10.00
CA LEU A 103 -4.70 6.07 10.20
C LEU A 103 -3.82 4.94 10.70
N VAL A 104 -2.61 4.80 10.15
CA VAL A 104 -1.61 3.83 10.60
C VAL A 104 -1.24 4.08 12.06
N LYS A 105 -0.91 5.32 12.42
CA LYS A 105 -0.58 5.68 13.81
C LYS A 105 -1.72 5.38 14.76
N LYS A 106 -2.93 5.75 14.38
CA LYS A 106 -4.13 5.57 15.20
C LYS A 106 -4.51 4.10 15.40
N HIS A 107 -4.39 3.27 14.36
CA HIS A 107 -4.96 1.93 14.36
C HIS A 107 -3.94 0.80 14.47
N VAL A 108 -2.70 1.01 14.01
CA VAL A 108 -1.67 -0.03 14.01
C VAL A 108 -0.73 0.09 15.21
N TYR A 109 -0.28 1.30 15.55
CA TYR A 109 0.68 1.49 16.63
C TYR A 109 0.19 0.97 18.00
N PRO A 110 -1.08 1.16 18.41
CA PRO A 110 -1.57 0.60 19.67
C PRO A 110 -1.56 -0.92 19.76
N LEU A 111 -1.42 -1.60 18.61
CA LEU A 111 -1.42 -3.06 18.53
C LEU A 111 -0.01 -3.67 18.63
N LYS A 112 1.00 -2.85 18.81
CA LYS A 112 2.40 -3.31 18.89
C LYS A 112 2.60 -4.27 20.04
N THR A 113 2.91 -5.52 19.72
CA THR A 113 3.26 -6.58 20.69
C THR A 113 4.71 -7.04 20.54
N SER A 114 5.38 -6.62 19.46
CA SER A 114 6.75 -6.98 19.10
C SER A 114 7.46 -5.79 18.45
N ASN A 115 8.78 -5.85 18.38
CA ASN A 115 9.58 -4.93 17.57
C ASN A 115 9.66 -5.34 16.08
N ASN A 116 9.05 -6.47 15.73
CA ASN A 116 8.97 -6.96 14.36
C ASN A 116 7.58 -6.70 13.81
N LEU A 117 7.51 -6.21 12.58
CA LEU A 117 6.28 -5.98 11.84
C LEU A 117 6.39 -6.63 10.46
N CYS A 118 5.43 -7.46 10.10
CA CYS A 118 5.25 -7.97 8.75
C CYS A 118 4.03 -7.32 8.12
N ILE A 119 4.16 -6.84 6.89
CA ILE A 119 3.09 -6.13 6.18
C ILE A 119 2.89 -6.79 4.83
N ALA A 120 1.63 -7.10 4.49
CA ALA A 120 1.24 -7.61 3.18
C ALA A 120 -0.06 -6.93 2.72
N GLY A 121 -0.46 -7.18 1.48
CA GLY A 121 -1.56 -6.52 0.80
C GLY A 121 -1.09 -5.37 -0.10
N GLY A 122 -1.92 -4.92 -1.03
CA GLY A 122 -1.53 -3.88 -2.00
C GLY A 122 -1.06 -2.56 -1.37
N VAL A 123 -1.60 -2.19 -0.20
CA VAL A 123 -1.17 -0.98 0.53
C VAL A 123 0.25 -1.11 1.07
N ALA A 124 0.79 -2.33 1.24
CA ALA A 124 2.17 -2.55 1.65
C ALA A 124 3.21 -2.03 0.64
N TYR A 125 2.82 -1.73 -0.58
CA TYR A 125 3.67 -1.03 -1.56
C TYR A 125 3.82 0.47 -1.30
N ASN A 126 3.12 1.02 -0.30
CA ASN A 126 3.25 2.43 0.06
C ASN A 126 4.57 2.68 0.81
N GLY A 127 5.58 3.18 0.09
CA GLY A 127 6.93 3.42 0.63
C GLY A 127 6.96 4.44 1.78
N TYR A 128 6.15 5.49 1.73
CA TYR A 128 6.05 6.49 2.81
C TYR A 128 5.47 5.89 4.09
N MET A 129 4.49 5.03 3.97
CA MET A 129 3.93 4.30 5.10
C MET A 129 4.96 3.32 5.69
N ASN A 130 5.69 2.61 4.84
CA ASN A 130 6.71 1.67 5.27
C ASN A 130 7.86 2.39 6.01
N GLU A 131 8.31 3.55 5.51
CA GLU A 131 9.27 4.40 6.21
C GLU A 131 8.74 4.84 7.58
N GLU A 132 7.47 5.23 7.68
CA GLU A 132 6.88 5.62 8.97
C GLU A 132 6.89 4.45 9.97
N PHE A 133 6.65 3.22 9.53
CA PHE A 133 6.75 2.05 10.38
C PHE A 133 8.15 1.84 10.95
N THR A 134 9.21 2.14 10.19
CA THR A 134 10.59 1.99 10.69
C THR A 134 10.92 2.92 11.86
N LYS A 135 10.17 3.98 12.05
CA LYS A 135 10.30 4.88 13.22
C LYS A 135 9.72 4.27 14.50
N HIS A 136 8.86 3.26 14.36
CA HIS A 136 8.13 2.66 15.47
C HIS A 136 8.50 1.18 15.73
N TYR A 137 8.92 0.45 14.71
CA TYR A 137 9.35 -0.93 14.76
C TYR A 137 10.83 -1.05 14.39
N THR A 138 11.55 -1.95 15.05
CA THR A 138 12.97 -2.18 14.74
C THR A 138 13.14 -2.92 13.42
N ASN A 139 12.28 -3.89 13.15
CA ASN A 139 12.30 -4.68 11.93
C ASN A 139 10.94 -4.58 11.24
N VAL A 140 10.94 -4.08 10.02
CA VAL A 140 9.76 -4.01 9.15
C VAL A 140 10.02 -4.88 7.94
N HIS A 141 9.19 -5.89 7.73
CA HIS A 141 9.28 -6.80 6.60
C HIS A 141 8.07 -6.62 5.68
N VAL A 142 8.36 -6.32 4.43
CA VAL A 142 7.40 -6.30 3.34
C VAL A 142 7.89 -7.31 2.31
N PRO A 143 7.10 -8.36 1.99
CA PRO A 143 7.53 -9.34 1.01
C PRO A 143 7.62 -8.71 -0.39
N PRO A 144 8.52 -9.17 -1.27
CA PRO A 144 8.68 -8.62 -2.62
C PRO A 144 7.40 -8.62 -3.46
N ALA A 145 6.56 -9.62 -3.27
CA ALA A 145 5.24 -9.76 -3.87
C ALA A 145 4.17 -9.57 -2.76
N ALA A 146 4.00 -8.33 -2.29
CA ALA A 146 3.14 -8.05 -1.15
C ALA A 146 1.65 -8.06 -1.48
N GLY A 147 1.26 -7.83 -2.74
CA GLY A 147 -0.12 -7.82 -3.21
C GLY A 147 -0.66 -9.20 -3.60
N ASP A 148 -1.70 -9.21 -4.41
CA ASP A 148 -2.41 -10.43 -4.84
C ASP A 148 -1.50 -11.38 -5.65
N GLU A 149 -0.51 -10.86 -6.33
CA GLU A 149 0.51 -11.63 -7.08
C GLU A 149 1.33 -12.56 -6.18
N GLY A 150 1.46 -12.24 -4.90
CA GLY A 150 2.18 -13.07 -3.94
C GLY A 150 1.39 -14.25 -3.37
N GLN A 151 0.10 -14.37 -3.68
CA GLN A 151 -0.73 -15.44 -3.11
C GLN A 151 -0.27 -16.84 -3.52
N SER A 152 0.16 -17.03 -4.78
CA SER A 152 0.68 -18.31 -5.26
C SER A 152 1.97 -18.68 -4.54
N LEU A 153 2.87 -17.71 -4.34
CA LEU A 153 4.12 -17.90 -3.62
C LEU A 153 3.87 -18.26 -2.15
N GLY A 154 2.98 -17.50 -1.48
CA GLY A 154 2.60 -17.76 -0.10
C GLY A 154 1.95 -19.13 0.09
N THR A 155 1.12 -19.56 -0.87
CA THR A 155 0.51 -20.90 -0.86
C THR A 155 1.57 -22.00 -1.00
N TYR A 156 2.54 -21.81 -1.89
CA TYR A 156 3.66 -22.75 -2.05
C TYR A 156 4.47 -22.85 -0.74
N MET A 157 4.89 -21.73 -0.18
CA MET A 157 5.68 -21.70 1.07
C MET A 157 4.91 -22.35 2.23
N HIS A 158 3.61 -22.11 2.33
CA HIS A 158 2.78 -22.70 3.37
C HIS A 158 2.64 -24.23 3.17
N ALA A 159 2.47 -24.70 1.95
CA ALA A 159 2.42 -26.12 1.65
C ALA A 159 3.76 -26.81 1.98
N ASP A 160 4.89 -26.20 1.62
CA ASP A 160 6.21 -26.75 1.94
C ASP A 160 6.45 -26.82 3.45
N TYR A 161 5.99 -25.81 4.19
CA TYR A 161 6.04 -25.85 5.66
C TYR A 161 5.21 -27.00 6.25
N ILE A 162 3.98 -27.19 5.77
CA ILE A 162 3.08 -28.24 6.28
C ILE A 162 3.60 -29.64 5.94
N LEU A 163 4.12 -29.84 4.72
CA LEU A 163 4.51 -31.16 4.22
C LEU A 163 5.92 -31.55 4.66
N ASN A 164 6.84 -30.60 4.69
CA ASN A 164 8.27 -30.86 4.85
C ASN A 164 8.87 -30.22 6.11
N ASN A 165 8.07 -29.47 6.88
CA ASN A 165 8.52 -28.65 8.01
C ASN A 165 9.69 -27.72 7.61
N ASN A 166 9.65 -27.23 6.39
CA ASN A 166 10.68 -26.36 5.80
C ASN A 166 10.05 -25.07 5.30
N ILE A 167 10.79 -23.97 5.37
CA ILE A 167 10.40 -22.70 4.75
C ILE A 167 11.46 -22.40 3.69
N HIS A 168 11.14 -22.70 2.45
CA HIS A 168 11.95 -22.28 1.32
C HIS A 168 11.47 -20.92 0.85
N ILE A 169 12.31 -19.90 1.03
CA ILE A 169 12.07 -18.56 0.49
C ILE A 169 12.69 -18.52 -0.89
N PRO A 170 11.89 -18.54 -1.98
CA PRO A 170 12.44 -18.50 -3.33
C PRO A 170 13.12 -17.16 -3.57
N ASP A 171 14.17 -17.19 -4.39
CA ASP A 171 14.84 -16.00 -4.87
C ASP A 171 13.85 -15.16 -5.69
N VAL A 172 13.74 -13.89 -5.37
CA VAL A 172 12.90 -12.93 -6.12
C VAL A 172 13.42 -12.69 -7.54
N TYR A 173 14.67 -13.01 -7.78
CA TYR A 173 15.33 -12.95 -9.08
C TYR A 173 15.40 -14.33 -9.77
N ALA A 174 14.46 -15.23 -9.49
CA ALA A 174 14.38 -16.57 -10.06
C ALA A 174 14.17 -16.60 -11.59
N GLY A 175 14.16 -15.46 -12.26
CA GLY A 175 14.12 -15.37 -13.70
C GLY A 175 15.39 -15.89 -14.37
N LYS A 176 15.28 -16.21 -15.68
CA LYS A 176 16.42 -16.62 -16.48
C LYS A 176 17.41 -15.46 -16.60
N GLU A 177 18.67 -15.68 -16.19
CA GLU A 177 19.73 -14.72 -16.48
C GLU A 177 19.99 -14.67 -17.98
N TYR A 178 19.88 -13.49 -18.56
CA TYR A 178 20.30 -13.22 -19.94
C TYR A 178 21.67 -12.55 -19.88
N ASN A 179 22.71 -13.25 -20.29
CA ASN A 179 23.99 -12.63 -20.55
C ASN A 179 23.84 -11.77 -21.80
N TYR A 180 23.77 -10.46 -21.62
CA TYR A 180 23.77 -9.51 -22.71
C TYR A 180 25.19 -9.45 -23.30
N VAL A 181 25.39 -10.08 -24.45
CA VAL A 181 26.64 -10.02 -25.21
C VAL A 181 26.43 -9.00 -26.33
N GLY A 182 26.60 -7.72 -26.03
CA GLY A 182 26.50 -6.67 -27.01
C GLY A 182 26.80 -5.31 -26.42
N GLU A 183 27.75 -4.58 -27.01
CA GLU A 183 28.01 -3.17 -26.74
C GLU A 183 27.03 -2.28 -27.52
N GLU A 184 25.74 -2.42 -27.36
CA GLU A 184 24.83 -1.37 -27.79
C GLU A 184 24.81 -0.27 -26.73
N LYS A 185 25.54 0.80 -27.04
CA LYS A 185 25.39 2.06 -26.32
C LYS A 185 23.97 2.55 -26.56
N VAL A 186 23.09 2.31 -25.60
CA VAL A 186 21.75 2.89 -25.61
C VAL A 186 21.89 4.40 -25.54
N ASN A 187 21.54 5.10 -26.60
CA ASN A 187 21.50 6.54 -26.63
C ASN A 187 20.25 7.00 -25.88
N LEU A 188 20.41 7.34 -24.61
CA LEU A 188 19.31 7.77 -23.74
C LEU A 188 18.58 9.04 -24.25
N THR A 189 19.19 9.78 -25.16
CA THR A 189 18.58 10.96 -25.80
C THR A 189 17.48 10.58 -26.81
N GLU A 190 17.54 9.39 -27.39
CA GLU A 190 16.51 8.90 -28.32
C GLU A 190 15.29 8.29 -27.62
N ILE A 191 15.40 7.95 -26.33
CA ILE A 191 14.28 7.38 -25.53
C ILE A 191 13.44 8.52 -24.92
N ALA A 192 13.95 9.74 -24.88
CA ALA A 192 13.30 10.91 -24.26
C ALA A 192 12.49 11.76 -25.25
N GLN A 193 12.28 11.34 -26.48
CA GLN A 193 11.37 11.90 -27.47
C GLN A 193 10.12 11.03 -27.62
#